data_4d3d957b748411b88253b0a46521196b
#
_entry.id   4d3d957b748411b88253b0a46521196b
#
_cell.length_a   1.000
_cell.length_b   1.000
_cell.length_c   1.000
_cell.angle_alpha   90.00
_cell.angle_beta   90.00
_cell.angle_gamma   90.00
#
_symmetry.space_group_name_H-M   'P 1'
#
loop_
_entity.id
_entity.type
_entity.pdbx_description
1 polymer ?
#
loop_
_entity_poly.entity_id
_entity_poly.type
_entity_poly.pdbx_seq_one_letter_code
_entity_poly.pdbx_strand_id
1 'polypeptide(L)'
;VNDGAPSADSDAPAGNDIPDRVDGATPGTVRAAVASGTALSGADGFAGAVDGRLVRDVLGRYPLFSAADDPATWSFDPTDLADPDPVPAGHARDASGDAELWTLPDPEPYGDGECAVAAVRGAVVDAVDAVSGSPPIAFSGGLDSSILAARLDGPLYVGGFEGSHDVEAARSAADALGRELRVVEFSHADIERGIPEIIAATGRTNPMDIQIALPLYLVAEAAAADGHDRLALGQGADELFGGYAKIAKAPGDHRVEADTVRGAARETVRTLPRQLERDVLALRAAGVEPVVPLLADRVVGAALRLPGEWLVDGEERKVALRRAADFLPATLRSREKKAVQYGSLLAREFDRLARQAGFKKRMDDHLGRYVESLRPE
;
A
#
# COMPACT_ATOMS: atom_id res chain seq x y z
N VAL A 1 -30.06 28.29 62.91
CA VAL A 1 -30.21 26.92 62.41
C VAL A 1 -30.45 27.03 60.92
N ASN A 2 -29.45 26.81 60.18
CA ASN A 2 -29.56 26.80 58.70
C ASN A 2 -28.76 25.61 58.21
N ASP A 3 -29.47 24.54 57.85
CA ASP A 3 -28.90 23.31 57.23
C ASP A 3 -28.63 23.56 55.76
N GLY A 4 -27.37 23.70 55.45
CA GLY A 4 -26.90 23.66 54.07
C GLY A 4 -26.58 22.24 53.67
N ALA A 5 -27.37 21.65 52.76
CA ALA A 5 -27.06 20.39 52.09
C ALA A 5 -25.87 20.56 51.14
N PRO A 6 -24.93 19.59 51.05
CA PRO A 6 -23.87 19.63 50.06
C PRO A 6 -24.45 19.28 48.68
N SER A 7 -24.12 20.12 47.69
CA SER A 7 -24.36 19.86 46.27
C SER A 7 -23.58 18.62 45.85
N ALA A 8 -24.26 17.65 45.26
CA ALA A 8 -23.66 16.53 44.62
C ALA A 8 -22.87 17.04 43.41
N ASP A 9 -21.55 16.97 43.49
CA ASP A 9 -20.66 17.04 42.33
C ASP A 9 -20.98 15.86 41.41
N SER A 10 -21.41 16.16 40.21
CA SER A 10 -21.59 15.20 39.17
C SER A 10 -20.19 14.75 38.71
N ASP A 11 -19.74 13.60 39.19
CA ASP A 11 -18.65 12.86 38.57
C ASP A 11 -19.09 12.51 37.13
N ALA A 12 -18.73 13.36 36.18
CA ALA A 12 -18.64 12.95 34.80
C ALA A 12 -17.54 11.90 34.73
N PRO A 13 -17.74 10.75 34.03
CA PRO A 13 -16.68 9.77 33.87
C PRO A 13 -15.50 10.46 33.21
N ALA A 14 -14.32 10.30 33.82
CA ALA A 14 -13.05 10.75 33.24
C ALA A 14 -12.96 10.20 31.82
N GLY A 15 -13.06 11.09 30.83
CA GLY A 15 -12.84 10.72 29.45
C GLY A 15 -11.45 10.10 29.35
N ASN A 16 -11.34 8.94 28.71
CA ASN A 16 -10.06 8.35 28.35
C ASN A 16 -9.32 9.37 27.48
N ASP A 17 -8.40 10.11 28.07
CA ASP A 17 -7.59 11.13 27.40
C ASP A 17 -6.52 10.39 26.59
N ILE A 18 -6.90 9.88 25.39
CA ILE A 18 -5.94 9.34 24.44
C ILE A 18 -5.16 10.54 23.89
N PRO A 19 -3.84 10.63 24.12
CA PRO A 19 -3.05 11.76 23.63
C PRO A 19 -2.99 11.77 22.11
N ASP A 20 -3.00 12.96 21.52
CA ASP A 20 -2.85 13.12 20.09
C ASP A 20 -1.51 12.54 19.59
N ARG A 21 -1.58 11.59 18.69
CA ARG A 21 -0.44 11.00 17.99
C ARG A 21 -0.89 10.51 16.62
N VAL A 22 -0.29 11.03 15.55
CA VAL A 22 -0.68 10.76 14.16
C VAL A 22 0.55 10.43 13.34
N ASP A 23 0.49 9.36 12.55
CA ASP A 23 1.41 9.07 11.45
C ASP A 23 0.86 9.69 10.15
N GLY A 24 1.75 10.17 9.28
CA GLY A 24 1.43 10.68 7.94
C GLY A 24 0.94 12.13 7.88
N ALA A 25 0.41 12.70 8.97
CA ALA A 25 -0.08 14.08 9.02
C ALA A 25 0.10 14.70 10.40
N THR A 26 -0.28 15.99 10.53
CA THR A 26 -0.39 16.63 11.85
C THR A 26 -1.78 16.42 12.45
N PRO A 27 -1.93 16.39 13.80
CA PRO A 27 -3.25 16.34 14.41
C PRO A 27 -4.20 17.45 13.95
N GLY A 28 -3.67 18.65 13.68
CA GLY A 28 -4.44 19.78 13.14
C GLY A 28 -5.02 19.51 11.76
N THR A 29 -4.26 18.88 10.87
CA THR A 29 -4.72 18.47 9.54
C THR A 29 -5.84 17.43 9.62
N VAL A 30 -5.68 16.44 10.53
CA VAL A 30 -6.72 15.40 10.72
C VAL A 30 -8.01 16.02 11.29
N ARG A 31 -7.92 16.92 12.29
CA ARG A 31 -9.09 17.66 12.81
C ARG A 31 -9.82 18.43 11.70
N ALA A 32 -9.07 19.13 10.86
CA ALA A 32 -9.66 19.87 9.74
C ALA A 32 -10.38 18.94 8.75
N ALA A 33 -9.79 17.78 8.43
CA ALA A 33 -10.39 16.78 7.56
C ALA A 33 -11.69 16.21 8.16
N VAL A 34 -11.69 15.87 9.46
CA VAL A 34 -12.88 15.38 10.18
C VAL A 34 -13.97 16.46 10.20
N ALA A 35 -13.63 17.70 10.56
CA ALA A 35 -14.58 18.79 10.67
C ALA A 35 -15.22 19.17 9.32
N SER A 36 -14.46 19.08 8.22
CA SER A 36 -14.94 19.38 6.86
C SER A 36 -15.63 18.22 6.16
N GLY A 37 -15.48 16.98 6.66
CA GLY A 37 -15.91 15.76 5.96
C GLY A 37 -15.10 15.45 4.69
N THR A 38 -13.89 16.01 4.55
CA THR A 38 -13.08 15.89 3.33
C THR A 38 -12.24 14.61 3.36
N ALA A 39 -12.58 13.63 2.53
CA ALA A 39 -11.92 12.33 2.48
C ALA A 39 -10.46 12.39 1.95
N LEU A 40 -10.17 13.31 1.03
CA LEU A 40 -8.84 13.57 0.48
C LEU A 40 -8.40 14.96 0.93
N SER A 41 -7.77 15.03 2.09
CA SER A 41 -7.45 16.29 2.80
C SER A 41 -6.19 17.01 2.28
N GLY A 42 -5.48 16.40 1.32
CA GLY A 42 -4.17 16.87 0.85
C GLY A 42 -3.00 16.45 1.75
N ALA A 43 -3.24 15.59 2.73
CA ALA A 43 -2.27 15.11 3.70
C ALA A 43 -1.52 13.83 3.28
N ASP A 44 -1.81 13.31 2.08
CA ASP A 44 -1.17 12.10 1.53
C ASP A 44 -1.29 10.84 2.42
N GLY A 45 -2.32 10.81 3.29
CA GLY A 45 -2.67 9.74 4.21
C GLY A 45 -2.34 10.04 5.67
N PHE A 46 -3.08 9.37 6.55
CA PHE A 46 -2.87 9.44 8.00
C PHE A 46 -3.56 8.32 8.74
N ALA A 47 -3.03 8.01 9.91
CA ALA A 47 -3.71 7.23 10.94
C ALA A 47 -3.23 7.68 12.32
N GLY A 48 -4.06 7.50 13.34
CA GLY A 48 -3.65 7.78 14.72
C GLY A 48 -4.77 8.27 15.61
N ALA A 49 -4.41 8.81 16.76
CA ALA A 49 -5.33 9.35 17.77
C ALA A 49 -5.44 10.88 17.66
N VAL A 50 -6.65 11.39 17.62
CA VAL A 50 -6.97 12.83 17.65
C VAL A 50 -8.25 13.06 18.43
N ASP A 51 -8.24 13.98 19.38
CA ASP A 51 -9.37 14.35 20.24
C ASP A 51 -10.03 13.13 20.92
N GLY A 52 -9.22 12.21 21.43
CA GLY A 52 -9.67 11.02 22.15
C GLY A 52 -10.25 9.91 21.24
N ARG A 53 -10.09 9.98 19.93
CA ARG A 53 -10.55 8.99 18.95
C ARG A 53 -9.41 8.50 18.08
N LEU A 54 -9.45 7.23 17.71
CA LEU A 54 -8.61 6.69 16.65
C LEU A 54 -9.23 7.03 15.30
N VAL A 55 -8.43 7.52 14.36
CA VAL A 55 -8.90 7.92 13.01
C VAL A 55 -7.96 7.36 11.96
N ARG A 56 -8.51 6.77 10.90
CA ARG A 56 -7.74 6.23 9.77
C ARG A 56 -8.26 6.78 8.45
N ASP A 57 -7.37 7.24 7.57
CA ASP A 57 -7.74 7.81 6.27
C ASP A 57 -8.52 6.83 5.37
N VAL A 58 -9.20 7.35 4.34
CA VAL A 58 -10.13 6.60 3.49
C VAL A 58 -9.47 5.47 2.68
N LEU A 59 -8.16 5.53 2.43
CA LEU A 59 -7.40 4.48 1.74
C LEU A 59 -6.64 3.58 2.72
N GLY A 60 -6.64 3.89 4.02
CA GLY A 60 -5.94 3.11 5.04
C GLY A 60 -4.43 3.00 4.80
N ARG A 61 -3.80 4.10 4.36
CA ARG A 61 -2.39 4.13 3.97
C ARG A 61 -1.42 3.83 5.11
N TYR A 62 -1.85 4.07 6.34
CA TYR A 62 -1.12 3.72 7.55
C TYR A 62 -1.88 2.67 8.34
N PRO A 63 -1.21 1.63 8.87
CA PRO A 63 -1.82 0.66 9.80
C PRO A 63 -2.25 1.35 11.08
N LEU A 64 -3.35 0.90 11.69
CA LEU A 64 -3.81 1.35 12.99
C LEU A 64 -4.63 0.24 13.63
N PHE A 65 -4.29 -0.10 14.86
CA PHE A 65 -4.92 -1.17 15.63
C PHE A 65 -5.29 -0.68 17.02
N SER A 66 -6.33 -1.25 17.60
CA SER A 66 -6.60 -1.16 19.03
C SER A 66 -6.76 -2.54 19.63
N ALA A 67 -6.67 -2.65 20.95
CA ALA A 67 -7.16 -3.85 21.61
C ALA A 67 -8.68 -4.00 21.36
N ALA A 68 -9.13 -5.24 21.18
CA ALA A 68 -10.53 -5.53 20.80
C ALA A 68 -11.54 -4.97 21.83
N ASP A 69 -11.20 -4.99 23.13
CA ASP A 69 -12.07 -4.56 24.23
C ASP A 69 -11.79 -3.14 24.73
N ASP A 70 -10.69 -2.50 24.28
CA ASP A 70 -10.28 -1.18 24.79
C ASP A 70 -9.62 -0.33 23.68
N PRO A 71 -10.35 0.57 23.04
CA PRO A 71 -9.81 1.49 22.03
C PRO A 71 -8.74 2.46 22.56
N ALA A 72 -8.63 2.65 23.88
CA ALA A 72 -7.60 3.49 24.46
C ALA A 72 -6.21 2.81 24.45
N THR A 73 -6.19 1.48 24.36
CA THR A 73 -4.99 0.68 24.17
C THR A 73 -4.81 0.43 22.66
N TRP A 74 -3.89 1.15 22.02
CA TRP A 74 -3.74 1.13 20.57
C TRP A 74 -2.28 1.27 20.11
N SER A 75 -1.99 0.83 18.89
CA SER A 75 -0.67 0.95 18.25
C SER A 75 -0.78 1.00 16.71
N PHE A 76 0.31 1.46 16.07
CA PHE A 76 0.51 1.31 14.64
C PHE A 76 1.09 -0.08 14.27
N ASP A 77 1.56 -0.83 15.26
CA ASP A 77 2.12 -2.16 15.14
C ASP A 77 1.21 -3.17 15.89
N PRO A 78 0.64 -4.18 15.20
CA PRO A 78 -0.21 -5.16 15.86
C PRO A 78 0.51 -6.00 16.91
N THR A 79 1.85 -6.10 16.84
CA THR A 79 2.65 -6.90 17.80
C THR A 79 2.73 -6.26 19.18
N ASP A 80 2.40 -4.98 19.31
CA ASP A 80 2.32 -4.27 20.60
C ASP A 80 1.05 -4.63 21.39
N LEU A 81 0.10 -5.33 20.78
CA LEU A 81 -1.22 -5.62 21.34
C LEU A 81 -1.42 -7.13 21.49
N ALA A 82 -2.08 -7.53 22.58
CA ALA A 82 -2.38 -8.95 22.82
C ALA A 82 -3.44 -9.51 21.86
N ASP A 83 -4.43 -8.69 21.49
CA ASP A 83 -5.53 -9.02 20.57
C ASP A 83 -5.80 -7.81 19.67
N PRO A 84 -4.98 -7.62 18.62
CA PRO A 84 -5.07 -6.45 17.75
C PRO A 84 -6.29 -6.53 16.82
N ASP A 85 -7.13 -5.50 16.88
CA ASP A 85 -8.26 -5.30 15.96
C ASP A 85 -8.00 -4.07 15.08
N PRO A 86 -7.90 -4.22 13.74
CA PRO A 86 -7.59 -3.11 12.85
C PRO A 86 -8.73 -2.09 12.81
N VAL A 87 -8.41 -0.81 12.94
CA VAL A 87 -9.35 0.28 12.71
C VAL A 87 -9.67 0.33 11.21
N PRO A 88 -10.95 0.25 10.79
CA PRO A 88 -11.30 0.27 9.37
C PRO A 88 -10.88 1.58 8.68
N ALA A 89 -10.48 1.50 7.41
CA ALA A 89 -10.18 2.69 6.63
C ALA A 89 -11.42 3.59 6.47
N GLY A 90 -11.22 4.91 6.55
CA GLY A 90 -12.32 5.88 6.49
C GLY A 90 -13.15 5.98 7.77
N HIS A 91 -12.73 5.36 8.86
CA HIS A 91 -13.49 5.35 10.12
C HIS A 91 -12.76 6.07 11.26
N ALA A 92 -13.55 6.46 12.24
CA ALA A 92 -13.08 6.74 13.59
C ALA A 92 -13.54 5.62 14.53
N ARG A 93 -12.73 5.33 15.55
CA ARG A 93 -13.04 4.39 16.64
C ARG A 93 -12.92 5.10 17.99
N ASP A 94 -13.92 4.94 18.83
CA ASP A 94 -13.91 5.34 20.24
C ASP A 94 -14.60 4.27 21.10
N ALA A 95 -14.86 4.57 22.37
CA ALA A 95 -15.52 3.63 23.29
C ALA A 95 -16.95 3.22 22.85
N SER A 96 -17.57 3.93 21.91
CA SER A 96 -18.88 3.57 21.35
C SER A 96 -18.79 2.65 20.12
N GLY A 97 -17.58 2.39 19.63
CA GLY A 97 -17.29 1.55 18.44
C GLY A 97 -16.82 2.33 17.23
N ASP A 98 -16.95 1.72 16.07
CA ASP A 98 -16.54 2.28 14.78
C ASP A 98 -17.64 3.18 14.19
N ALA A 99 -17.24 4.37 13.73
CA ALA A 99 -18.09 5.29 12.98
C ALA A 99 -17.46 5.64 11.63
N GLU A 100 -18.18 5.42 10.54
CA GLU A 100 -17.72 5.81 9.20
C GLU A 100 -17.67 7.35 9.09
N LEU A 101 -16.50 7.89 8.79
CA LEU A 101 -16.27 9.31 8.55
C LEU A 101 -16.25 9.63 7.06
N TRP A 102 -15.68 8.74 6.26
CA TRP A 102 -15.49 8.96 4.83
C TRP A 102 -15.67 7.67 4.03
N THR A 103 -16.29 7.81 2.88
CA THR A 103 -16.24 6.83 1.79
C THR A 103 -15.32 7.29 0.68
N LEU A 104 -14.88 6.37 -0.18
CA LEU A 104 -14.09 6.71 -1.36
C LEU A 104 -14.89 7.68 -2.25
N PRO A 105 -14.39 8.92 -2.52
CA PRO A 105 -15.09 9.91 -3.31
C PRO A 105 -15.48 9.39 -4.70
N ASP A 106 -16.60 9.85 -5.23
CA ASP A 106 -17.07 9.58 -6.59
C ASP A 106 -17.28 10.87 -7.39
N PRO A 107 -16.19 11.57 -7.74
CA PRO A 107 -16.28 12.82 -8.48
C PRO A 107 -16.69 12.58 -9.92
N GLU A 108 -17.27 13.62 -10.56
CA GLU A 108 -17.57 13.60 -11.98
C GLU A 108 -16.31 13.35 -12.81
N PRO A 109 -16.37 12.46 -13.81
CA PRO A 109 -15.27 12.20 -14.72
C PRO A 109 -14.84 13.46 -15.49
N TYR A 110 -13.60 13.49 -15.94
CA TYR A 110 -13.13 14.51 -16.88
C TYR A 110 -13.94 14.42 -18.19
N GLY A 111 -14.39 15.56 -18.70
CA GLY A 111 -15.10 15.63 -19.98
C GLY A 111 -14.18 15.64 -21.21
N ASP A 112 -12.87 15.81 -21.00
CA ASP A 112 -11.88 15.91 -22.06
C ASP A 112 -10.61 15.12 -21.67
N GLY A 113 -10.11 14.35 -22.63
CA GLY A 113 -8.99 13.46 -22.41
C GLY A 113 -7.63 14.17 -22.27
N GLU A 114 -7.42 15.28 -22.97
CA GLU A 114 -6.19 16.06 -22.81
C GLU A 114 -6.13 16.69 -21.42
N CYS A 115 -7.25 17.22 -20.94
CA CYS A 115 -7.37 17.71 -19.57
C CYS A 115 -7.14 16.59 -18.54
N ALA A 116 -7.66 15.37 -18.78
CA ALA A 116 -7.44 14.22 -17.92
C ALA A 116 -5.96 13.85 -17.81
N VAL A 117 -5.27 13.75 -18.94
CA VAL A 117 -3.83 13.42 -18.99
C VAL A 117 -3.01 14.52 -18.32
N ALA A 118 -3.31 15.80 -18.61
CA ALA A 118 -2.62 16.93 -18.00
C ALA A 118 -2.79 16.96 -16.47
N ALA A 119 -4.01 16.69 -15.97
CA ALA A 119 -4.29 16.61 -14.54
C ALA A 119 -3.53 15.45 -13.87
N VAL A 120 -3.53 14.24 -14.46
CA VAL A 120 -2.76 13.10 -13.96
C VAL A 120 -1.27 13.41 -13.96
N ARG A 121 -0.74 13.99 -15.06
CA ARG A 121 0.66 14.38 -15.15
C ARG A 121 1.07 15.36 -14.06
N GLY A 122 0.31 16.43 -13.89
CA GLY A 122 0.57 17.43 -12.85
C GLY A 122 0.56 16.80 -11.46
N ALA A 123 -0.49 16.03 -11.15
CA ALA A 123 -0.63 15.36 -9.85
C ALA A 123 0.52 14.38 -9.56
N VAL A 124 0.92 13.54 -10.54
CA VAL A 124 2.02 12.59 -10.38
C VAL A 124 3.35 13.28 -10.23
N VAL A 125 3.65 14.28 -11.08
CA VAL A 125 4.89 15.05 -11.02
C VAL A 125 5.02 15.76 -9.68
N ASP A 126 3.99 16.50 -9.28
CA ASP A 126 3.98 17.26 -8.02
C ASP A 126 4.09 16.34 -6.79
N ALA A 127 3.47 15.14 -6.83
CA ALA A 127 3.55 14.18 -5.75
C ALA A 127 4.94 13.55 -5.61
N VAL A 128 5.57 13.19 -6.74
CA VAL A 128 6.92 12.61 -6.72
C VAL A 128 7.96 13.67 -6.34
N ASP A 129 7.86 14.88 -6.88
CA ASP A 129 8.80 15.98 -6.59
C ASP A 129 8.69 16.50 -5.14
N ALA A 130 7.54 16.29 -4.49
CA ALA A 130 7.34 16.62 -3.07
C ALA A 130 8.05 15.63 -2.13
N VAL A 131 8.54 14.50 -2.61
CA VAL A 131 9.27 13.52 -1.78
C VAL A 131 10.58 14.13 -1.30
N SER A 132 10.71 14.29 0.00
CA SER A 132 11.91 14.85 0.62
C SER A 132 13.07 13.84 0.62
N GLY A 133 14.28 14.34 0.44
CA GLY A 133 15.49 13.52 0.39
C GLY A 133 15.58 12.66 -0.87
N SER A 134 16.46 11.67 -0.84
CA SER A 134 16.68 10.77 -1.97
C SER A 134 16.50 9.31 -1.52
N PRO A 135 15.26 8.88 -1.15
CA PRO A 135 15.04 7.52 -0.69
C PRO A 135 15.38 6.53 -1.80
N PRO A 136 15.93 5.35 -1.48
CA PRO A 136 16.08 4.26 -2.45
C PRO A 136 14.72 3.89 -3.04
N ILE A 137 14.74 3.32 -4.24
CA ILE A 137 13.55 3.00 -5.02
C ILE A 137 13.47 1.49 -5.23
N ALA A 138 12.36 0.85 -4.84
CA ALA A 138 12.05 -0.51 -5.23
C ALA A 138 11.71 -0.52 -6.73
N PHE A 139 12.67 -0.96 -7.55
CA PHE A 139 12.68 -0.72 -8.99
C PHE A 139 12.53 -2.03 -9.78
N SER A 140 11.33 -2.31 -10.26
CA SER A 140 11.05 -3.48 -11.10
C SER A 140 11.23 -3.22 -12.60
N GLY A 141 11.59 -1.99 -13.02
CA GLY A 141 11.65 -1.59 -14.42
C GLY A 141 10.29 -1.48 -15.12
N GLY A 142 9.17 -1.59 -14.39
CA GLY A 142 7.83 -1.29 -14.87
C GLY A 142 7.54 0.21 -14.90
N LEU A 143 6.42 0.61 -15.52
CA LEU A 143 6.00 2.02 -15.65
C LEU A 143 6.07 2.77 -14.31
N ASP A 144 5.43 2.22 -13.27
CA ASP A 144 5.23 2.89 -11.98
C ASP A 144 6.55 3.22 -11.29
N SER A 145 7.44 2.23 -11.17
CA SER A 145 8.76 2.42 -10.58
C SER A 145 9.68 3.27 -11.47
N SER A 146 9.49 3.24 -12.81
CA SER A 146 10.24 4.09 -13.73
C SER A 146 9.85 5.56 -13.61
N ILE A 147 8.57 5.87 -13.30
CA ILE A 147 8.13 7.24 -12.99
C ILE A 147 8.92 7.79 -11.79
N LEU A 148 9.06 6.99 -10.73
CA LEU A 148 9.84 7.39 -9.55
C LEU A 148 11.32 7.54 -9.89
N ALA A 149 11.91 6.55 -10.58
CA ALA A 149 13.33 6.54 -10.93
C ALA A 149 13.76 7.66 -11.88
N ALA A 150 12.83 8.22 -12.66
CA ALA A 150 13.11 9.35 -13.55
C ALA A 150 13.12 10.70 -12.81
N ARG A 151 12.63 10.77 -11.58
CA ARG A 151 12.45 12.01 -10.84
C ARG A 151 13.10 12.03 -9.46
N LEU A 152 13.37 10.87 -8.87
CA LEU A 152 14.06 10.72 -7.59
C LEU A 152 15.49 10.23 -7.84
N ASP A 153 16.46 10.83 -7.15
CA ASP A 153 17.88 10.49 -7.32
C ASP A 153 18.35 9.32 -6.43
N GLY A 154 17.47 8.73 -5.63
CA GLY A 154 17.82 7.61 -4.74
C GLY A 154 18.26 6.35 -5.49
N PRO A 155 19.10 5.48 -4.89
CA PRO A 155 19.59 4.27 -5.55
C PRO A 155 18.45 3.31 -5.92
N LEU A 156 18.61 2.57 -7.02
CA LEU A 156 17.61 1.61 -7.50
C LEU A 156 17.91 0.22 -6.95
N TYR A 157 16.88 -0.44 -6.41
CA TYR A 157 16.96 -1.80 -5.90
C TYR A 157 15.95 -2.70 -6.60
N VAL A 158 16.39 -3.88 -7.02
CA VAL A 158 15.49 -4.94 -7.50
C VAL A 158 15.84 -6.25 -6.81
N GLY A 159 14.83 -7.03 -6.45
CA GLY A 159 15.02 -8.34 -5.86
C GLY A 159 14.50 -9.47 -6.77
N GLY A 160 15.18 -10.61 -6.76
CA GLY A 160 14.74 -11.80 -7.48
C GLY A 160 15.76 -12.90 -7.53
N PHE A 161 15.31 -14.10 -7.89
CA PHE A 161 16.20 -15.22 -8.17
C PHE A 161 16.96 -15.02 -9.47
N GLU A 162 18.07 -15.73 -9.64
CA GLU A 162 18.84 -15.75 -10.88
C GLU A 162 17.94 -16.06 -12.09
N GLY A 163 18.08 -15.28 -13.17
CA GLY A 163 17.28 -15.41 -14.39
C GLY A 163 15.81 -14.95 -14.21
N SER A 164 15.50 -14.19 -13.17
CA SER A 164 14.16 -13.65 -12.99
C SER A 164 13.84 -12.53 -13.99
N HIS A 165 12.60 -12.52 -14.44
CA HIS A 165 12.10 -11.51 -15.38
C HIS A 165 12.20 -10.08 -14.84
N ASP A 166 11.94 -9.90 -13.55
CA ASP A 166 11.97 -8.57 -12.91
C ASP A 166 13.39 -8.01 -12.86
N VAL A 167 14.40 -8.86 -12.57
CA VAL A 167 15.81 -8.44 -12.58
C VAL A 167 16.26 -8.04 -13.99
N GLU A 168 15.93 -8.84 -15.03
CA GLU A 168 16.27 -8.51 -16.41
C GLU A 168 15.57 -7.24 -16.89
N ALA A 169 14.28 -7.09 -16.56
CA ALA A 169 13.52 -5.91 -16.90
C ALA A 169 14.07 -4.66 -16.21
N ALA A 170 14.42 -4.77 -14.91
CA ALA A 170 15.00 -3.68 -14.16
C ALA A 170 16.37 -3.27 -14.70
N ARG A 171 17.26 -4.21 -15.07
CA ARG A 171 18.56 -3.91 -15.71
C ARG A 171 18.36 -3.09 -16.99
N SER A 172 17.53 -3.60 -17.91
CA SER A 172 17.23 -2.91 -19.17
C SER A 172 16.60 -1.53 -18.95
N ALA A 173 15.79 -1.35 -17.92
CA ALA A 173 15.16 -0.07 -17.62
C ALA A 173 16.14 0.91 -16.96
N ALA A 174 17.01 0.43 -16.06
CA ALA A 174 18.05 1.23 -15.43
C ALA A 174 19.05 1.74 -16.47
N ASP A 175 19.46 0.89 -17.42
CA ASP A 175 20.32 1.29 -18.56
C ASP A 175 19.66 2.37 -19.40
N ALA A 176 18.34 2.24 -19.71
CA ALA A 176 17.60 3.23 -20.48
C ALA A 176 17.44 4.59 -19.75
N LEU A 177 17.51 4.58 -18.42
CA LEU A 177 17.49 5.78 -17.57
C LEU A 177 18.90 6.31 -17.25
N GLY A 178 19.96 5.59 -17.63
CA GLY A 178 21.34 5.94 -17.26
C GLY A 178 21.62 5.85 -15.77
N ARG A 179 20.95 4.92 -15.05
CA ARG A 179 21.00 4.75 -13.60
C ARG A 179 21.67 3.42 -13.21
N GLU A 180 22.40 3.43 -12.12
CA GLU A 180 22.94 2.20 -11.50
C GLU A 180 21.83 1.43 -10.81
N LEU A 181 21.89 0.08 -10.88
CA LEU A 181 20.93 -0.83 -10.29
C LEU A 181 21.63 -1.78 -9.31
N ARG A 182 21.13 -1.82 -8.09
CA ARG A 182 21.50 -2.82 -7.10
C ARG A 182 20.56 -4.01 -7.16
N VAL A 183 21.12 -5.19 -7.41
CA VAL A 183 20.37 -6.45 -7.47
C VAL A 183 20.49 -7.16 -6.14
N VAL A 184 19.36 -7.45 -5.51
CA VAL A 184 19.24 -8.30 -4.32
C VAL A 184 18.91 -9.71 -4.80
N GLU A 185 19.93 -10.56 -4.83
CA GLU A 185 19.76 -11.95 -5.26
C GLU A 185 19.16 -12.78 -4.14
N PHE A 186 17.98 -13.39 -4.43
CA PHE A 186 17.25 -14.19 -3.46
C PHE A 186 17.77 -15.63 -3.41
N SER A 187 17.81 -16.18 -2.21
CA SER A 187 18.10 -17.60 -1.96
C SER A 187 16.92 -18.31 -1.31
N HIS A 188 16.95 -19.63 -1.27
CA HIS A 188 15.98 -20.43 -0.53
C HIS A 188 16.02 -20.16 0.98
N ALA A 189 17.21 -19.91 1.52
CA ALA A 189 17.38 -19.55 2.92
C ALA A 189 16.69 -18.23 3.27
N ASP A 190 16.68 -17.25 2.35
CA ASP A 190 15.96 -15.99 2.54
C ASP A 190 14.46 -16.19 2.60
N ILE A 191 13.90 -17.10 1.77
CA ILE A 191 12.49 -17.46 1.84
C ILE A 191 12.15 -18.08 3.20
N GLU A 192 12.91 -19.10 3.63
CA GLU A 192 12.66 -19.84 4.87
C GLU A 192 12.80 -18.95 6.10
N ARG A 193 13.74 -18.01 6.09
CA ARG A 193 13.95 -17.02 7.14
C ARG A 193 12.88 -15.92 7.13
N GLY A 194 12.54 -15.39 5.96
CA GLY A 194 11.63 -14.24 5.85
C GLY A 194 10.16 -14.58 6.08
N ILE A 195 9.71 -15.83 5.88
CA ILE A 195 8.33 -16.24 6.13
C ILE A 195 7.92 -16.01 7.58
N PRO A 196 8.63 -16.54 8.61
CA PRO A 196 8.28 -16.31 10.01
C PRO A 196 8.33 -14.81 10.39
N GLU A 197 9.26 -14.04 9.85
CA GLU A 197 9.36 -12.59 10.11
C GLU A 197 8.12 -11.85 9.60
N ILE A 198 7.66 -12.16 8.39
CA ILE A 198 6.45 -11.55 7.82
C ILE A 198 5.20 -11.98 8.60
N ILE A 199 5.11 -13.26 9.01
CA ILE A 199 4.00 -13.74 9.83
C ILE A 199 3.96 -12.99 11.16
N ALA A 200 5.11 -12.86 11.82
CA ALA A 200 5.23 -12.14 13.09
C ALA A 200 4.79 -10.69 12.94
N ALA A 201 5.25 -9.99 11.89
CA ALA A 201 4.93 -8.58 11.67
C ALA A 201 3.46 -8.33 11.26
N THR A 202 2.86 -9.24 10.48
CA THR A 202 1.56 -8.99 9.85
C THR A 202 0.41 -9.81 10.41
N GLY A 203 0.69 -10.83 11.20
CA GLY A 203 -0.28 -11.84 11.64
C GLY A 203 -0.85 -12.70 10.49
N ARG A 204 -0.35 -12.56 9.26
CA ARG A 204 -0.93 -13.21 8.07
C ARG A 204 -0.20 -14.49 7.72
N THR A 205 -0.97 -15.56 7.49
CA THR A 205 -0.47 -16.88 7.09
C THR A 205 -0.93 -17.28 5.68
N ASN A 206 -1.70 -16.43 5.00
CA ASN A 206 -2.14 -16.71 3.62
C ASN A 206 -0.93 -16.74 2.68
N PRO A 207 -0.70 -17.84 1.91
CA PRO A 207 0.48 -17.96 1.05
C PRO A 207 0.62 -16.84 0.01
N MET A 208 -0.49 -16.30 -0.50
CA MET A 208 -0.44 -15.21 -1.48
C MET A 208 0.05 -13.91 -0.84
N ASP A 209 -0.42 -13.58 0.38
CA ASP A 209 0.02 -12.41 1.12
C ASP A 209 1.53 -12.50 1.41
N ILE A 210 2.02 -13.69 1.85
CA ILE A 210 3.45 -13.93 2.09
C ILE A 210 4.26 -13.79 0.79
N GLN A 211 3.82 -14.39 -0.31
CA GLN A 211 4.54 -14.31 -1.60
C GLN A 211 4.61 -12.89 -2.18
N ILE A 212 3.67 -12.02 -1.83
CA ILE A 212 3.70 -10.61 -2.26
C ILE A 212 4.60 -9.78 -1.32
N ALA A 213 4.49 -9.99 -0.01
CA ALA A 213 5.25 -9.24 0.99
C ALA A 213 6.75 -9.58 0.98
N LEU A 214 7.10 -10.85 0.78
CA LEU A 214 8.48 -11.33 0.91
C LEU A 214 9.49 -10.65 -0.04
N PRO A 215 9.21 -10.45 -1.35
CA PRO A 215 10.14 -9.70 -2.21
C PRO A 215 10.33 -8.24 -1.75
N LEU A 216 9.28 -7.61 -1.23
CA LEU A 216 9.35 -6.24 -0.70
C LEU A 216 10.20 -6.21 0.57
N TYR A 217 9.97 -7.15 1.48
CA TYR A 217 10.72 -7.32 2.72
C TYR A 217 12.22 -7.51 2.45
N LEU A 218 12.61 -8.43 1.57
CA LEU A 218 14.03 -8.72 1.26
C LEU A 218 14.72 -7.53 0.58
N VAL A 219 14.04 -6.80 -0.30
CA VAL A 219 14.57 -5.57 -0.90
C VAL A 219 14.72 -4.47 0.16
N ALA A 220 13.76 -4.34 1.05
CA ALA A 220 13.78 -3.38 2.14
C ALA A 220 14.92 -3.66 3.14
N GLU A 221 15.13 -4.94 3.52
CA GLU A 221 16.28 -5.35 4.34
C GLU A 221 17.62 -4.95 3.72
N ALA A 222 17.76 -5.15 2.40
CA ALA A 222 18.99 -4.76 1.71
C ALA A 222 19.18 -3.23 1.72
N ALA A 223 18.12 -2.47 1.57
CA ALA A 223 18.16 -1.01 1.67
C ALA A 223 18.48 -0.55 3.10
N ALA A 224 17.89 -1.18 4.13
CA ALA A 224 18.18 -0.90 5.54
C ALA A 224 19.64 -1.24 5.89
N ALA A 225 20.16 -2.37 5.39
CA ALA A 225 21.56 -2.75 5.59
C ALA A 225 22.56 -1.75 4.97
N ASP A 226 22.14 -1.00 3.94
CA ASP A 226 22.90 0.09 3.33
C ASP A 226 22.74 1.43 4.08
N GLY A 227 22.00 1.45 5.20
CA GLY A 227 21.78 2.63 6.03
C GLY A 227 20.58 3.51 5.63
N HIS A 228 19.67 2.99 4.83
CA HIS A 228 18.44 3.69 4.46
C HIS A 228 17.30 3.34 5.41
N ASP A 229 16.54 4.33 5.86
CA ASP A 229 15.38 4.22 6.74
C ASP A 229 14.04 4.36 6.00
N ARG A 230 14.08 4.58 4.69
CA ARG A 230 12.91 4.77 3.82
C ARG A 230 13.09 4.01 2.51
N LEU A 231 11.97 3.62 1.86
CA LEU A 231 11.97 2.99 0.54
C LEU A 231 10.80 3.52 -0.30
N ALA A 232 11.09 4.06 -1.48
CA ALA A 232 10.08 4.54 -2.41
C ALA A 232 9.52 3.39 -3.27
N LEU A 233 8.19 3.33 -3.38
CA LEU A 233 7.48 2.28 -4.11
C LEU A 233 6.44 2.89 -5.07
N GLY A 234 6.26 2.23 -6.21
CA GLY A 234 5.23 2.59 -7.20
C GLY A 234 3.84 2.01 -6.87
N GLN A 235 3.53 1.75 -5.61
CA GLN A 235 2.24 1.22 -5.17
C GLN A 235 1.08 2.17 -5.46
N GLY A 236 -0.11 1.61 -5.63
CA GLY A 236 -1.34 2.34 -5.93
C GLY A 236 -1.58 2.56 -7.42
N ALA A 237 -0.55 2.51 -8.26
CA ALA A 237 -0.70 2.76 -9.69
C ALA A 237 -1.57 1.71 -10.41
N ASP A 238 -1.49 0.45 -10.01
CA ASP A 238 -2.32 -0.62 -10.59
C ASP A 238 -3.80 -0.45 -10.21
N GLU A 239 -4.07 -0.08 -8.98
CA GLU A 239 -5.40 0.14 -8.45
C GLU A 239 -6.04 1.40 -9.05
N LEU A 240 -5.31 2.51 -9.02
CA LEU A 240 -5.83 3.82 -9.41
C LEU A 240 -5.99 3.96 -10.93
N PHE A 241 -5.12 3.35 -11.72
CA PHE A 241 -5.07 3.56 -13.17
C PHE A 241 -5.48 2.32 -13.99
N GLY A 242 -6.11 1.32 -13.38
CA GLY A 242 -6.65 0.17 -14.10
C GLY A 242 -5.57 -0.83 -14.57
N GLY A 243 -4.52 -1.07 -13.77
CA GLY A 243 -3.41 -1.95 -14.12
C GLY A 243 -3.72 -3.44 -14.13
N TYR A 244 -4.81 -3.89 -13.53
CA TYR A 244 -5.16 -5.31 -13.43
C TYR A 244 -5.95 -5.82 -14.63
N ALA A 245 -5.61 -7.01 -15.12
CA ALA A 245 -6.29 -7.63 -16.24
C ALA A 245 -7.80 -7.87 -16.01
N LYS A 246 -8.24 -8.05 -14.76
CA LYS A 246 -9.65 -8.18 -14.41
C LYS A 246 -10.45 -6.90 -14.70
N ILE A 247 -9.83 -5.71 -14.55
CA ILE A 247 -10.45 -4.41 -14.84
C ILE A 247 -10.67 -4.26 -16.35
N ALA A 248 -9.67 -4.65 -17.17
CA ALA A 248 -9.76 -4.59 -18.62
C ALA A 248 -10.85 -5.50 -19.20
N LYS A 249 -11.27 -6.53 -18.46
CA LYS A 249 -12.30 -7.50 -18.89
C LYS A 249 -13.69 -7.20 -18.33
N ALA A 250 -13.86 -6.19 -17.49
CA ALA A 250 -15.19 -5.72 -17.10
C ALA A 250 -15.87 -4.99 -18.30
N PRO A 251 -17.15 -5.13 -18.55
CA PRO A 251 -18.12 -5.98 -17.91
C PRO A 251 -18.05 -7.45 -18.39
N GLY A 252 -18.41 -8.39 -17.56
CA GLY A 252 -18.50 -9.82 -17.92
C GLY A 252 -17.46 -10.72 -17.24
N ASP A 253 -16.59 -10.16 -16.42
CA ASP A 253 -15.69 -10.92 -15.55
C ASP A 253 -16.34 -11.10 -14.17
N HIS A 254 -16.69 -12.36 -13.84
CA HIS A 254 -17.30 -12.72 -12.55
C HIS A 254 -16.47 -12.39 -11.30
N ARG A 255 -15.23 -11.94 -11.49
CA ARG A 255 -14.31 -11.51 -10.40
C ARG A 255 -14.51 -10.04 -9.99
N VAL A 256 -15.36 -9.31 -10.70
CA VAL A 256 -15.77 -7.93 -10.39
C VAL A 256 -17.28 -7.84 -10.38
N GLU A 257 -17.84 -7.03 -9.49
CA GLU A 257 -19.27 -6.80 -9.40
C GLU A 257 -19.72 -5.67 -10.34
N ALA A 258 -18.80 -4.74 -10.63
CA ALA A 258 -19.09 -3.58 -11.45
C ALA A 258 -19.23 -3.91 -12.95
N ASP A 259 -20.19 -3.29 -13.60
CA ASP A 259 -20.48 -3.44 -15.03
C ASP A 259 -19.59 -2.56 -15.93
N THR A 260 -18.72 -1.72 -15.35
CA THR A 260 -17.89 -0.76 -16.07
C THR A 260 -16.41 -0.84 -15.64
N VAL A 261 -15.50 -0.47 -16.56
CA VAL A 261 -14.07 -0.35 -16.27
C VAL A 261 -13.81 0.59 -15.07
N ARG A 262 -14.48 1.75 -15.05
CA ARG A 262 -14.34 2.72 -13.95
C ARG A 262 -14.85 2.13 -12.62
N GLY A 263 -16.00 1.45 -12.65
CA GLY A 263 -16.55 0.78 -11.47
C GLY A 263 -15.59 -0.30 -10.92
N ALA A 264 -15.06 -1.16 -11.80
CA ALA A 264 -14.11 -2.22 -11.44
C ALA A 264 -12.77 -1.65 -10.89
N ALA A 265 -12.30 -0.52 -11.44
CA ALA A 265 -11.15 0.19 -10.88
C ALA A 265 -11.44 0.70 -9.47
N ARG A 266 -12.61 1.30 -9.23
CA ARG A 266 -13.03 1.76 -7.91
C ARG A 266 -13.15 0.62 -6.88
N GLU A 267 -13.69 -0.53 -7.28
CA GLU A 267 -13.68 -1.74 -6.43
C GLU A 267 -12.25 -2.14 -6.05
N THR A 268 -11.33 -2.06 -7.01
CA THR A 268 -9.92 -2.39 -6.75
C THR A 268 -9.28 -1.40 -5.78
N VAL A 269 -9.56 -0.10 -5.90
CA VAL A 269 -9.09 0.93 -4.94
C VAL A 269 -9.58 0.61 -3.52
N ARG A 270 -10.81 0.12 -3.35
CA ARG A 270 -11.34 -0.28 -2.03
C ARG A 270 -10.59 -1.47 -1.40
N THR A 271 -9.80 -2.20 -2.15
CA THR A 271 -8.94 -3.28 -1.61
C THR A 271 -7.60 -2.79 -1.07
N LEU A 272 -7.23 -1.53 -1.35
CA LEU A 272 -5.95 -0.94 -0.91
C LEU A 272 -5.72 -1.01 0.59
N PRO A 273 -6.69 -0.72 1.47
CA PRO A 273 -6.43 -0.73 2.92
C PRO A 273 -5.81 -2.04 3.42
N ARG A 274 -6.31 -3.17 2.92
CA ARG A 274 -5.79 -4.49 3.28
C ARG A 274 -4.42 -4.78 2.69
N GLN A 275 -4.16 -4.30 1.46
CA GLN A 275 -2.88 -4.49 0.78
C GLN A 275 -1.79 -3.64 1.43
N LEU A 276 -2.08 -2.35 1.65
CA LEU A 276 -1.15 -1.40 2.24
C LEU A 276 -0.77 -1.78 3.67
N GLU A 277 -1.73 -2.23 4.49
CA GLU A 277 -1.46 -2.70 5.84
C GLU A 277 -0.40 -3.81 5.85
N ARG A 278 -0.58 -4.86 5.02
CA ARG A 278 0.41 -5.93 4.86
C ARG A 278 1.79 -5.39 4.46
N ASP A 279 1.81 -4.54 3.43
CA ASP A 279 3.05 -4.08 2.81
C ASP A 279 3.80 -3.11 3.72
N VAL A 280 3.10 -2.20 4.40
CA VAL A 280 3.68 -1.27 5.38
C VAL A 280 4.28 -2.04 6.56
N LEU A 281 3.54 -2.99 7.12
CA LEU A 281 4.04 -3.80 8.25
C LEU A 281 5.27 -4.64 7.85
N ALA A 282 5.26 -5.25 6.67
CA ALA A 282 6.42 -6.00 6.17
C ALA A 282 7.65 -5.09 5.94
N LEU A 283 7.47 -3.87 5.42
CA LEU A 283 8.55 -2.91 5.21
C LEU A 283 9.10 -2.37 6.54
N ARG A 284 8.24 -2.08 7.51
CA ARG A 284 8.65 -1.67 8.86
C ARG A 284 9.43 -2.77 9.57
N ALA A 285 9.01 -4.03 9.43
CA ALA A 285 9.74 -5.17 9.97
C ALA A 285 11.14 -5.32 9.36
N ALA A 286 11.33 -4.90 8.11
CA ALA A 286 12.63 -4.84 7.45
C ALA A 286 13.45 -3.58 7.82
N GLY A 287 12.92 -2.68 8.64
CA GLY A 287 13.60 -1.47 9.13
C GLY A 287 13.46 -0.24 8.25
N VAL A 288 12.47 -0.18 7.33
CA VAL A 288 12.26 0.99 6.48
C VAL A 288 10.80 1.45 6.48
N GLU A 289 10.60 2.76 6.36
CA GLU A 289 9.27 3.36 6.13
C GLU A 289 8.97 3.46 4.63
N PRO A 290 7.78 3.07 4.18
CA PRO A 290 7.38 3.22 2.78
C PRO A 290 7.18 4.69 2.39
N VAL A 291 7.57 5.02 1.16
CA VAL A 291 7.28 6.28 0.49
C VAL A 291 6.47 5.97 -0.77
N VAL A 292 5.20 6.32 -0.80
CA VAL A 292 4.23 5.89 -1.83
C VAL A 292 3.60 7.09 -2.55
N PRO A 293 4.38 7.90 -3.29
CA PRO A 293 3.90 9.17 -3.84
C PRO A 293 2.75 9.02 -4.84
N LEU A 294 2.60 7.85 -5.48
CA LEU A 294 1.46 7.60 -6.37
C LEU A 294 0.12 7.40 -5.62
N LEU A 295 0.16 7.29 -4.29
CA LEU A 295 -1.02 7.29 -3.43
C LEU A 295 -1.29 8.65 -2.77
N ALA A 296 -0.57 9.71 -3.14
CA ALA A 296 -0.86 11.07 -2.67
C ALA A 296 -2.28 11.50 -3.03
N ASP A 297 -2.94 12.25 -2.15
CA ASP A 297 -4.34 12.66 -2.31
C ASP A 297 -4.62 13.34 -3.66
N ARG A 298 -3.66 14.13 -4.17
CA ARG A 298 -3.74 14.77 -5.49
C ARG A 298 -3.76 13.77 -6.65
N VAL A 299 -2.98 12.67 -6.53
CA VAL A 299 -2.95 11.60 -7.55
C VAL A 299 -4.24 10.79 -7.48
N VAL A 300 -4.68 10.43 -6.28
CA VAL A 300 -5.96 9.74 -6.06
C VAL A 300 -7.11 10.56 -6.62
N GLY A 301 -7.17 11.86 -6.29
CA GLY A 301 -8.22 12.77 -6.78
C GLY A 301 -8.26 12.88 -8.31
N ALA A 302 -7.09 12.94 -8.96
CA ALA A 302 -7.01 12.94 -10.42
C ALA A 302 -7.43 11.60 -11.03
N ALA A 303 -6.98 10.47 -10.45
CA ALA A 303 -7.28 9.14 -10.95
C ALA A 303 -8.77 8.79 -10.83
N LEU A 304 -9.45 9.15 -9.72
CA LEU A 304 -10.87 8.90 -9.51
C LEU A 304 -11.78 9.63 -10.52
N ARG A 305 -11.26 10.64 -11.21
CA ARG A 305 -11.96 11.36 -12.26
C ARG A 305 -11.70 10.83 -13.67
N LEU A 306 -10.95 9.75 -13.83
CA LEU A 306 -10.69 9.18 -15.14
C LEU A 306 -11.92 8.43 -15.67
N PRO A 307 -12.39 8.73 -16.90
CA PRO A 307 -13.31 7.87 -17.63
C PRO A 307 -12.69 6.51 -17.93
N GLY A 308 -13.52 5.49 -18.18
CA GLY A 308 -13.05 4.11 -18.36
C GLY A 308 -12.02 3.92 -19.48
N GLU A 309 -12.18 4.61 -20.61
CA GLU A 309 -11.29 4.57 -21.76
C GLU A 309 -9.89 5.16 -21.48
N TRP A 310 -9.74 5.97 -20.44
CA TRP A 310 -8.46 6.49 -19.96
C TRP A 310 -7.79 5.62 -18.90
N LEU A 311 -8.51 4.66 -18.37
CA LEU A 311 -7.97 3.57 -17.54
C LEU A 311 -7.50 2.42 -18.42
N VAL A 312 -8.39 1.96 -19.33
CA VAL A 312 -8.14 0.83 -20.24
C VAL A 312 -8.74 1.13 -21.61
N ASP A 313 -7.94 0.96 -22.67
CA ASP A 313 -8.38 1.03 -24.07
C ASP A 313 -7.95 -0.26 -24.81
N GLY A 314 -8.92 -1.10 -25.13
CA GLY A 314 -8.66 -2.44 -25.66
C GLY A 314 -7.81 -3.28 -24.70
N GLU A 315 -6.60 -3.62 -25.11
CA GLU A 315 -5.63 -4.35 -24.27
C GLU A 315 -4.68 -3.41 -23.50
N GLU A 316 -4.61 -2.14 -23.87
CA GLU A 316 -3.76 -1.16 -23.20
C GLU A 316 -4.32 -0.78 -21.84
N ARG A 317 -3.54 -0.99 -20.78
CA ARG A 317 -3.87 -0.65 -19.40
C ARG A 317 -3.10 0.60 -18.96
N LYS A 318 -3.61 1.32 -17.96
CA LYS A 318 -3.01 2.55 -17.43
C LYS A 318 -2.84 3.64 -18.49
N VAL A 319 -3.80 3.77 -19.41
CA VAL A 319 -3.72 4.65 -20.59
C VAL A 319 -3.35 6.08 -20.20
N ALA A 320 -4.07 6.70 -19.26
CA ALA A 320 -3.79 8.06 -18.80
C ALA A 320 -2.40 8.17 -18.16
N LEU A 321 -1.99 7.21 -17.33
CA LEU A 321 -0.69 7.24 -16.66
C LEU A 321 0.46 7.09 -17.66
N ARG A 322 0.32 6.20 -18.67
CA ARG A 322 1.31 6.03 -19.75
C ARG A 322 1.49 7.32 -20.55
N ARG A 323 0.39 8.01 -20.87
CA ARG A 323 0.44 9.29 -21.59
C ARG A 323 0.99 10.43 -20.70
N ALA A 324 0.61 10.46 -19.44
CA ALA A 324 1.10 11.44 -18.46
C ALA A 324 2.61 11.32 -18.20
N ALA A 325 3.17 10.12 -18.33
CA ALA A 325 4.60 9.85 -18.14
C ALA A 325 5.44 10.09 -19.43
N ASP A 326 5.14 11.12 -20.22
CA ASP A 326 5.82 11.46 -21.50
C ASP A 326 7.31 11.81 -21.34
N PHE A 327 7.74 12.13 -20.14
CA PHE A 327 9.15 12.33 -19.77
C PHE A 327 9.95 11.01 -19.73
N LEU A 328 9.31 9.85 -19.76
CA LEU A 328 9.98 8.57 -19.85
C LEU A 328 10.25 8.15 -21.31
N PRO A 329 11.32 7.38 -21.57
CA PRO A 329 11.51 6.70 -22.85
C PRO A 329 10.28 5.88 -23.25
N ALA A 330 9.93 5.88 -24.54
CA ALA A 330 8.76 5.16 -25.05
C ALA A 330 8.77 3.65 -24.69
N THR A 331 9.96 3.03 -24.67
CA THR A 331 10.16 1.63 -24.29
C THR A 331 9.78 1.33 -22.83
N LEU A 332 9.91 2.29 -21.93
CA LEU A 332 9.50 2.15 -20.53
C LEU A 332 8.00 2.43 -20.35
N ARG A 333 7.47 3.39 -21.10
CA ARG A 333 6.03 3.72 -21.08
C ARG A 333 5.15 2.57 -21.55
N SER A 334 5.58 1.83 -22.57
CA SER A 334 4.82 0.72 -23.15
C SER A 334 5.03 -0.64 -22.47
N ARG A 335 5.95 -0.71 -21.51
CA ARG A 335 6.31 -2.00 -20.88
C ARG A 335 5.16 -2.59 -20.09
N GLU A 336 4.90 -3.88 -20.34
CA GLU A 336 4.01 -4.70 -19.53
C GLU A 336 4.79 -5.36 -18.39
N LYS A 337 4.17 -5.47 -17.22
CA LYS A 337 4.79 -6.04 -16.01
C LYS A 337 4.01 -7.26 -15.53
N LYS A 338 4.72 -8.27 -15.00
CA LYS A 338 4.13 -9.35 -14.21
C LYS A 338 3.99 -8.92 -12.74
N ALA A 339 3.09 -9.54 -12.01
CA ALA A 339 3.03 -9.35 -10.56
C ALA A 339 4.34 -9.85 -9.91
N VAL A 340 4.78 -9.15 -8.85
CA VAL A 340 6.12 -9.28 -8.25
C VAL A 340 6.48 -10.73 -7.87
N GLN A 341 5.55 -11.49 -7.32
CA GLN A 341 5.79 -12.89 -6.93
C GLN A 341 6.07 -13.82 -8.11
N TYR A 342 5.59 -13.49 -9.30
CA TYR A 342 5.86 -14.24 -10.55
C TYR A 342 7.07 -13.71 -11.31
N GLY A 343 7.23 -12.40 -11.35
CA GLY A 343 8.34 -11.75 -12.03
C GLY A 343 9.68 -12.00 -11.37
N SER A 344 9.75 -12.05 -10.05
CA SER A 344 10.93 -12.39 -9.24
C SER A 344 11.24 -13.88 -9.16
N LEU A 345 10.36 -14.74 -9.71
CA LEU A 345 10.37 -16.21 -9.58
C LEU A 345 10.08 -16.73 -8.16
N LEU A 346 9.74 -15.87 -7.21
CA LEU A 346 9.52 -16.24 -5.82
C LEU A 346 8.42 -17.31 -5.69
N ALA A 347 7.28 -17.15 -6.36
CA ALA A 347 6.18 -18.12 -6.29
C ALA A 347 6.59 -19.52 -6.75
N ARG A 348 7.49 -19.62 -7.75
CA ARG A 348 8.03 -20.88 -8.24
C ARG A 348 8.93 -21.55 -7.21
N GLU A 349 9.83 -20.79 -6.62
CA GLU A 349 10.79 -21.32 -5.64
C GLU A 349 10.10 -21.62 -4.30
N PHE A 350 9.10 -20.84 -3.93
CA PHE A 350 8.23 -21.09 -2.78
C PHE A 350 7.50 -22.45 -2.90
N ASP A 351 6.86 -22.72 -4.05
CA ASP A 351 6.24 -24.02 -4.34
C ASP A 351 7.27 -25.18 -4.33
N ARG A 352 8.50 -24.91 -4.79
CA ARG A 352 9.58 -25.89 -4.77
C ARG A 352 9.99 -26.23 -3.34
N LEU A 353 10.18 -25.25 -2.48
CA LEU A 353 10.51 -25.43 -1.06
C LEU A 353 9.39 -26.19 -0.31
N ALA A 354 8.14 -25.79 -0.51
CA ALA A 354 7.00 -26.51 0.08
C ALA A 354 7.01 -28.00 -0.28
N ARG A 355 7.29 -28.35 -1.54
CA ARG A 355 7.40 -29.74 -1.99
C ARG A 355 8.60 -30.48 -1.43
N GLN A 356 9.75 -29.82 -1.27
CA GLN A 356 10.96 -30.38 -0.64
C GLN A 356 10.73 -30.65 0.84
N ALA A 357 9.98 -29.78 1.55
CA ALA A 357 9.54 -29.95 2.92
C ALA A 357 8.42 -31.02 3.09
N GLY A 358 7.99 -31.68 2.00
CA GLY A 358 7.02 -32.76 2.02
C GLY A 358 5.56 -32.33 1.72
N PHE A 359 5.28 -31.06 1.55
CA PHE A 359 3.97 -30.53 1.20
C PHE A 359 3.74 -30.62 -0.31
N LYS A 360 3.07 -31.66 -0.77
CA LYS A 360 2.90 -31.98 -2.20
C LYS A 360 1.65 -31.31 -2.78
N LYS A 361 1.69 -30.90 -4.05
CA LYS A 361 0.55 -30.30 -4.79
C LYS A 361 -0.77 -31.07 -4.73
N ARG A 362 -0.73 -32.40 -4.51
CA ARG A 362 -1.93 -33.23 -4.32
C ARG A 362 -2.58 -33.07 -2.94
N MET A 363 -1.90 -32.44 -2.00
CA MET A 363 -2.46 -32.08 -0.71
C MET A 363 -3.30 -30.84 -0.88
N ASP A 364 -4.45 -30.82 -0.24
CA ASP A 364 -5.26 -29.61 -0.16
C ASP A 364 -4.46 -28.55 0.57
N ASP A 365 -4.45 -27.32 0.02
CA ASP A 365 -3.74 -26.16 0.53
C ASP A 365 -2.26 -26.44 0.93
N HIS A 366 -1.50 -27.06 0.05
CA HIS A 366 -0.12 -27.47 0.35
C HIS A 366 0.81 -26.28 0.68
N LEU A 367 0.57 -25.08 0.09
CA LEU A 367 1.33 -23.87 0.40
C LEU A 367 0.96 -23.29 1.76
N GLY A 368 -0.34 -23.25 2.11
CA GLY A 368 -0.79 -22.81 3.43
C GLY A 368 -0.24 -23.70 4.54
N ARG A 369 -0.24 -25.00 4.34
CA ARG A 369 0.38 -25.95 5.30
C ARG A 369 1.88 -25.76 5.44
N TYR A 370 2.58 -25.41 4.36
CA TYR A 370 4.01 -25.10 4.42
C TYR A 370 4.24 -23.80 5.21
N VAL A 371 3.48 -22.76 4.95
CA VAL A 371 3.56 -21.48 5.70
C VAL A 371 3.29 -21.73 7.18
N GLU A 372 2.22 -22.46 7.51
CA GLU A 372 1.86 -22.77 8.89
C GLU A 372 2.95 -23.57 9.62
N SER A 373 3.68 -24.45 8.90
CA SER A 373 4.81 -25.20 9.49
C SER A 373 6.02 -24.35 9.85
N LEU A 374 6.10 -23.11 9.32
CA LEU A 374 7.16 -22.13 9.60
C LEU A 374 6.69 -21.02 10.55
N ARG A 375 5.47 -21.11 11.07
CA ARG A 375 4.94 -20.13 12.01
C ARG A 375 5.78 -20.11 13.29
N PRO A 376 6.19 -18.92 13.77
CA PRO A 376 6.86 -18.80 15.08
C PRO A 376 5.95 -19.33 16.20
N GLU A 377 6.56 -19.94 17.24
CA GLU A 377 5.87 -20.44 18.43
C GLU A 377 5.29 -19.31 19.29
#